data_1f6d616a8980375ee08ea9a28c7ba251
#
_entry.id   1f6d616a8980375ee08ea9a28c7ba251
#
_cell.length_a   1.000
_cell.length_b   1.000
_cell.length_c   1.000
_cell.angle_alpha   90.00
_cell.angle_beta   90.00
_cell.angle_gamma   90.00
#
_symmetry.space_group_name_H-M   'P 1'
#
loop_
_entity.id
_entity.type
_entity.pdbx_description
1 polymer ?
#
loop_
_entity_poly.entity_id
_entity_poly.type
_entity_poly.pdbx_seq_one_letter_code
_entity_poly.pdbx_strand_id
1 'polypeptide(L)'
;CRGNFRSTWFSSGGYEPVADILFSHCNVDGFFLEYDSDRSGSFEPLRFIKNQTVVLGLITSKFPELEDKDAVKARIEEATKYVPLNQLCLSPQCGFSSTEEGNIMTEDEQWAKVRLVREIADEVWGDQ
;
A
#
# COMPACT_ATOMS: atom_id res chain seq x y z
N CYS A 1 -4.69 -0.72 8.42
CA CYS A 1 -5.11 0.69 8.56
C CYS A 1 -4.96 1.12 10.02
N ARG A 2 -4.50 2.33 10.22
CA ARG A 2 -4.27 2.94 11.56
C ARG A 2 -5.31 3.99 11.90
N GLY A 3 -6.47 3.87 11.32
CA GLY A 3 -7.55 4.82 11.44
C GLY A 3 -7.42 6.00 10.47
N ASN A 4 -8.54 6.40 9.94
CA ASN A 4 -8.68 7.49 8.99
C ASN A 4 -9.80 8.42 9.40
N PHE A 5 -9.66 9.67 9.04
CA PHE A 5 -10.71 10.67 8.99
C PHE A 5 -10.59 11.40 7.66
N ARG A 6 -11.49 12.32 7.35
CA ARG A 6 -11.49 13.03 6.05
C ARG A 6 -10.11 13.60 5.72
N SER A 7 -9.44 13.05 4.71
CA SER A 7 -8.08 13.40 4.27
C SER A 7 -7.06 13.51 5.41
N THR A 8 -7.23 12.73 6.47
CA THR A 8 -6.39 12.81 7.67
C THR A 8 -6.02 11.42 8.16
N TRP A 9 -4.74 11.23 8.50
CA TRP A 9 -4.25 10.06 9.22
C TRP A 9 -4.54 10.21 10.72
N PHE A 10 -5.06 9.17 11.34
CA PHE A 10 -5.46 9.20 12.74
C PHE A 10 -4.34 8.78 13.70
N SER A 11 -3.64 7.69 13.39
CA SER A 11 -2.56 7.14 14.20
C SER A 11 -1.35 6.80 13.36
N SER A 12 -0.22 6.50 14.02
CA SER A 12 1.01 6.05 13.37
C SER A 12 1.59 4.83 14.09
N GLY A 13 2.45 4.10 13.41
CA GLY A 13 3.16 2.93 13.91
C GLY A 13 3.34 1.88 12.83
N GLY A 14 4.51 1.24 12.81
CA GLY A 14 4.81 0.15 11.90
C GLY A 14 4.12 -1.16 12.30
N TYR A 15 4.29 -2.19 11.47
CA TYR A 15 3.73 -3.52 11.71
C TYR A 15 4.56 -4.38 12.67
N GLU A 16 5.80 -3.98 12.98
CA GLU A 16 6.76 -4.78 13.75
C GLU A 16 6.18 -5.40 15.04
N PRO A 17 5.43 -4.67 15.88
CA PRO A 17 4.93 -5.23 17.14
C PRO A 17 3.98 -6.42 16.97
N VAL A 18 3.35 -6.57 15.81
CA VAL A 18 2.36 -7.63 15.53
C VAL A 18 2.76 -8.54 14.37
N ALA A 19 3.89 -8.27 13.74
CA ALA A 19 4.27 -8.86 12.47
C ALA A 19 4.40 -10.38 12.52
N ASP A 20 5.02 -10.94 13.54
CA ASP A 20 5.19 -12.38 13.66
C ASP A 20 3.82 -13.08 13.78
N ILE A 21 2.96 -12.62 14.66
CA ILE A 21 1.63 -13.20 14.84
C ILE A 21 0.78 -13.01 13.60
N LEU A 22 0.74 -11.78 13.06
CA LEU A 22 -0.10 -11.45 11.91
C LEU A 22 0.32 -12.20 10.65
N PHE A 23 1.61 -12.18 10.31
CA PHE A 23 2.09 -12.70 9.03
C PHE A 23 2.45 -14.19 9.07
N SER A 24 2.84 -14.73 10.22
CA SER A 24 3.20 -16.15 10.34
C SER A 24 2.04 -17.04 10.75
N HIS A 25 1.07 -16.52 11.51
CA HIS A 25 0.03 -17.34 12.16
C HIS A 25 -1.39 -17.07 11.67
N CYS A 26 -1.63 -15.97 10.95
CA CYS A 26 -2.94 -15.70 10.37
C CYS A 26 -3.14 -16.55 9.10
N ASN A 27 -4.17 -17.38 9.10
CA ASN A 27 -4.47 -18.28 7.97
C ASN A 27 -5.29 -17.55 6.89
N VAL A 28 -4.61 -16.76 6.08
CA VAL A 28 -5.17 -16.02 4.93
C VAL A 28 -4.24 -16.17 3.74
N ASP A 29 -4.76 -15.96 2.53
CA ASP A 29 -3.99 -16.07 1.29
C ASP A 29 -3.23 -14.80 0.94
N GLY A 30 -3.62 -13.66 1.48
CA GLY A 30 -2.97 -12.39 1.21
C GLY A 30 -3.30 -11.30 2.23
N PHE A 31 -2.48 -10.25 2.21
CA PHE A 31 -2.60 -9.10 3.08
C PHE A 31 -2.62 -7.81 2.25
N PHE A 32 -3.59 -6.94 2.50
CA PHE A 32 -3.59 -5.56 2.03
C PHE A 32 -3.00 -4.67 3.11
N LEU A 33 -1.82 -4.11 2.87
CA LEU A 33 -1.05 -3.39 3.86
C LEU A 33 -0.89 -1.91 3.49
N GLU A 34 -1.03 -1.04 4.49
CA GLU A 34 -0.83 0.39 4.36
C GLU A 34 0.67 0.72 4.39
N TYR A 35 1.15 1.36 3.33
CA TYR A 35 2.53 1.84 3.21
C TYR A 35 2.63 3.16 2.44
N ASP A 36 1.58 3.98 2.46
CA ASP A 36 1.50 5.25 1.72
C ASP A 36 2.24 6.42 2.38
N SER A 37 2.75 6.24 3.59
CA SER A 37 3.47 7.27 4.33
C SER A 37 4.41 6.68 5.38
N ASP A 38 5.30 7.51 5.91
CA ASP A 38 6.29 7.12 6.93
C ASP A 38 5.65 6.60 8.23
N ARG A 39 4.38 6.94 8.49
CA ARG A 39 3.66 6.43 9.66
C ARG A 39 3.53 4.90 9.68
N SER A 40 3.66 4.26 8.54
CA SER A 40 3.57 2.81 8.38
C SER A 40 4.84 2.05 8.76
N GLY A 41 5.97 2.76 8.92
CA GLY A 41 7.27 2.16 9.21
C GLY A 41 7.92 1.51 7.99
N SER A 42 8.91 0.66 8.25
CA SER A 42 9.68 -0.03 7.21
C SER A 42 9.00 -1.31 6.70
N PHE A 43 9.56 -1.88 5.63
CA PHE A 43 9.15 -3.19 5.09
C PHE A 43 9.74 -4.39 5.85
N GLU A 44 10.64 -4.17 6.80
CA GLU A 44 11.26 -5.25 7.56
C GLU A 44 10.26 -6.25 8.20
N PRO A 45 9.08 -5.82 8.70
CA PRO A 45 8.07 -6.74 9.19
C PRO A 45 7.61 -7.80 8.17
N LEU A 46 7.76 -7.55 6.87
CA LEU A 46 7.42 -8.48 5.80
C LEU A 46 8.30 -9.73 5.77
N ARG A 47 9.41 -9.77 6.50
CA ARG A 47 10.27 -10.96 6.64
C ARG A 47 9.52 -12.18 7.21
N PHE A 48 8.40 -11.98 7.88
CA PHE A 48 7.53 -13.03 8.39
C PHE A 48 6.54 -13.59 7.36
N ILE A 49 6.40 -12.94 6.22
CA ILE A 49 5.56 -13.44 5.11
C ILE A 49 6.20 -14.72 4.54
N LYS A 50 5.38 -15.72 4.29
CA LYS A 50 5.80 -17.00 3.70
C LYS A 50 5.41 -17.05 2.22
N ASN A 51 4.23 -17.55 1.92
CA ASN A 51 3.72 -17.72 0.56
C ASN A 51 2.48 -16.88 0.26
N GLN A 52 2.08 -16.02 1.19
CA GLN A 52 0.93 -15.13 0.99
C GLN A 52 1.26 -14.02 -0.01
N THR A 53 0.25 -13.55 -0.71
CA THR A 53 0.33 -12.33 -1.51
C THR A 53 0.30 -11.10 -0.61
N VAL A 54 1.17 -10.15 -0.89
CA VAL A 54 1.20 -8.85 -0.19
C VAL A 54 0.84 -7.74 -1.17
N VAL A 55 -0.27 -7.06 -0.89
CA VAL A 55 -0.72 -5.91 -1.66
C VAL A 55 -0.24 -4.64 -0.95
N LEU A 56 0.73 -3.97 -1.56
CA LEU A 56 1.36 -2.77 -1.02
C LEU A 56 0.49 -1.53 -1.34
N GLY A 57 -0.13 -0.98 -0.33
CA GLY A 57 -0.88 0.27 -0.42
C GLY A 57 0.07 1.47 -0.39
N LEU A 58 0.72 1.75 -1.52
CA LEU A 58 1.73 2.81 -1.63
C LEU A 58 1.18 4.14 -2.12
N ILE A 59 -0.03 4.16 -2.67
CA ILE A 59 -0.64 5.35 -3.27
C ILE A 59 -1.69 5.88 -2.31
N THR A 60 -1.48 7.10 -1.80
CA THR A 60 -2.47 7.69 -0.87
C THR A 60 -3.77 8.05 -1.57
N SER A 61 -4.87 7.78 -0.90
CA SER A 61 -6.21 8.20 -1.31
C SER A 61 -6.71 9.47 -0.58
N LYS A 62 -5.84 10.10 0.22
CA LYS A 62 -6.18 11.26 1.04
C LYS A 62 -5.99 12.60 0.34
N PHE A 63 -5.05 12.67 -0.58
CA PHE A 63 -4.67 13.90 -1.26
C PHE A 63 -4.56 13.66 -2.77
N PRO A 64 -4.89 14.68 -3.60
CA PRO A 64 -4.95 14.54 -5.06
C PRO A 64 -3.58 14.49 -5.74
N GLU A 65 -2.52 14.95 -5.08
CA GLU A 65 -1.17 14.98 -5.65
C GLU A 65 -0.73 13.57 -6.06
N LEU A 66 -0.26 13.43 -7.30
CA LEU A 66 0.26 12.17 -7.81
C LEU A 66 1.64 11.89 -7.22
N GLU A 67 1.85 10.66 -6.77
CA GLU A 67 3.15 10.19 -6.33
C GLU A 67 4.11 10.12 -7.54
N ASP A 68 5.41 10.30 -7.27
CA ASP A 68 6.45 10.07 -8.26
C ASP A 68 6.59 8.58 -8.57
N LYS A 69 6.51 8.21 -9.87
CA LYS A 69 6.57 6.81 -10.30
C LYS A 69 7.86 6.11 -9.88
N ASP A 70 9.01 6.80 -10.01
CA ASP A 70 10.30 6.22 -9.69
C ASP A 70 10.44 6.02 -8.18
N ALA A 71 9.91 6.92 -7.38
CA ALA A 71 9.86 6.75 -5.92
C ALA A 71 9.00 5.55 -5.52
N VAL A 72 7.83 5.36 -6.14
CA VAL A 72 6.98 4.19 -5.87
C VAL A 72 7.65 2.89 -6.29
N LYS A 73 8.29 2.85 -7.46
CA LYS A 73 9.06 1.67 -7.91
C LYS A 73 10.20 1.34 -6.96
N ALA A 74 10.94 2.34 -6.47
CA ALA A 74 12.00 2.14 -5.49
C ALA A 74 11.46 1.52 -4.19
N ARG A 75 10.26 1.90 -3.76
CA ARG A 75 9.59 1.31 -2.60
C ARG A 75 9.19 -0.15 -2.87
N ILE A 76 8.71 -0.49 -4.06
CA ILE A 76 8.43 -1.87 -4.44
C ILE A 76 9.73 -2.69 -4.44
N GLU A 77 10.80 -2.16 -5.00
CA GLU A 77 12.11 -2.81 -5.00
C GLU A 77 12.64 -3.04 -3.57
N GLU A 78 12.46 -2.09 -2.68
CA GLU A 78 12.81 -2.26 -1.27
C GLU A 78 12.04 -3.41 -0.62
N ALA A 79 10.75 -3.54 -0.90
CA ALA A 79 9.93 -4.63 -0.39
C ALA A 79 10.37 -6.00 -0.94
N THR A 80 10.96 -6.06 -2.13
CA THR A 80 11.48 -7.32 -2.70
C THR A 80 12.64 -7.94 -1.92
N LYS A 81 13.27 -7.19 -1.02
CA LYS A 81 14.28 -7.73 -0.09
C LYS A 81 13.69 -8.73 0.90
N TYR A 82 12.39 -8.70 1.12
CA TYR A 82 11.68 -9.51 2.11
C TYR A 82 10.67 -10.46 1.48
N VAL A 83 10.05 -10.08 0.37
CA VAL A 83 9.00 -10.85 -0.31
C VAL A 83 9.29 -10.86 -1.81
N PRO A 84 9.29 -12.02 -2.49
CA PRO A 84 9.53 -12.07 -3.94
C PRO A 84 8.53 -11.22 -4.72
N LEU A 85 8.96 -10.62 -5.83
CA LEU A 85 8.14 -9.74 -6.66
C LEU A 85 6.84 -10.41 -7.14
N ASN A 86 6.86 -11.71 -7.41
CA ASN A 86 5.67 -12.45 -7.83
C ASN A 86 4.63 -12.67 -6.71
N GLN A 87 4.94 -12.31 -5.47
CA GLN A 87 4.00 -12.27 -4.34
C GLN A 87 3.57 -10.83 -4.00
N LEU A 88 4.09 -9.82 -4.69
CA LEU A 88 3.78 -8.41 -4.45
C LEU A 88 2.76 -7.90 -5.47
N CYS A 89 1.88 -7.03 -4.99
CA CYS A 89 0.95 -6.26 -5.80
C CYS A 89 0.96 -4.79 -5.35
N LEU A 90 0.44 -3.92 -6.18
CA LEU A 90 0.31 -2.49 -5.87
C LEU A 90 -1.16 -2.10 -5.79
N SER A 91 -1.51 -1.29 -4.81
CA SER A 91 -2.84 -0.68 -4.70
C SER A 91 -2.78 0.74 -4.17
N PRO A 92 -3.87 1.53 -4.36
CA PRO A 92 -4.12 2.68 -3.50
C PRO A 92 -4.38 2.21 -2.07
N GLN A 93 -4.41 3.15 -1.15
CA GLN A 93 -4.85 2.92 0.22
C GLN A 93 -6.36 2.61 0.31
N CYS A 94 -6.96 2.74 1.45
CA CYS A 94 -8.31 2.36 1.88
C CYS A 94 -9.47 2.70 0.92
N GLY A 95 -9.19 3.15 -0.28
CA GLY A 95 -10.16 3.70 -1.22
C GLY A 95 -10.36 5.20 -1.04
N PHE A 96 -11.10 5.80 -1.97
CA PHE A 96 -11.22 7.26 -2.07
C PHE A 96 -12.35 7.84 -1.21
N SER A 97 -13.09 6.98 -0.54
CA SER A 97 -14.10 7.33 0.47
C SER A 97 -14.06 6.29 1.59
N SER A 98 -12.97 6.31 2.36
CA SER A 98 -12.72 5.34 3.43
C SER A 98 -13.55 5.61 4.70
N THR A 99 -14.19 6.76 4.77
CA THR A 99 -15.17 7.15 5.79
C THR A 99 -16.38 7.78 5.12
N GLU A 100 -17.48 7.99 5.85
CA GLU A 100 -18.71 8.58 5.30
C GLU A 100 -18.51 10.01 4.78
N GLU A 101 -17.54 10.75 5.33
CA GLU A 101 -17.21 12.11 4.89
C GLU A 101 -16.45 12.15 3.56
N GLY A 102 -15.90 10.99 3.13
CA GLY A 102 -15.04 10.90 1.96
C GLY A 102 -13.70 11.60 2.14
N ASN A 103 -12.97 11.76 1.06
CA ASN A 103 -11.70 12.48 1.03
C ASN A 103 -11.81 13.76 0.16
N ILE A 104 -10.86 14.69 0.35
CA ILE A 104 -10.80 15.93 -0.44
C ILE A 104 -10.13 15.59 -1.78
N MET A 105 -10.95 15.10 -2.72
CA MET A 105 -10.48 14.67 -4.04
C MET A 105 -11.65 14.68 -5.01
N THR A 106 -11.44 15.21 -6.20
CA THR A 106 -12.42 15.15 -7.30
C THR A 106 -12.41 13.77 -7.97
N GLU A 107 -13.45 13.47 -8.74
CA GLU A 107 -13.50 12.22 -9.50
C GLU A 107 -12.36 12.11 -10.52
N ASP A 108 -12.00 13.20 -11.21
CA ASP A 108 -10.88 13.22 -12.15
C ASP A 108 -9.53 12.95 -11.48
N GLU A 109 -9.31 13.51 -10.29
CA GLU A 109 -8.13 13.23 -9.48
C GLU A 109 -8.08 11.79 -9.01
N GLN A 110 -9.21 11.22 -8.63
CA GLN A 110 -9.33 9.80 -8.30
C GLN A 110 -8.94 8.91 -9.48
N TRP A 111 -9.47 9.20 -10.68
CA TRP A 111 -9.12 8.46 -11.90
C TRP A 111 -7.64 8.64 -12.28
N ALA A 112 -7.06 9.79 -12.01
CA ALA A 112 -5.62 10.01 -12.22
C ALA A 112 -4.78 9.09 -11.32
N LYS A 113 -5.17 8.92 -10.06
CA LYS A 113 -4.53 7.96 -9.13
C LYS A 113 -4.64 6.51 -9.64
N VAL A 114 -5.81 6.10 -10.10
CA VAL A 114 -6.04 4.74 -10.64
C VAL A 114 -5.17 4.50 -11.88
N ARG A 115 -5.07 5.47 -12.79
CA ARG A 115 -4.18 5.39 -13.96
C ARG A 115 -2.72 5.27 -13.53
N LEU A 116 -2.27 6.04 -12.55
CA LEU A 116 -0.91 5.96 -12.02
C LEU A 116 -0.59 4.54 -11.49
N VAL A 117 -1.50 3.95 -10.73
CA VAL A 117 -1.35 2.57 -10.23
C VAL A 117 -1.20 1.60 -11.40
N ARG A 118 -2.03 1.72 -12.42
CA ARG A 118 -1.99 0.85 -13.61
C ARG A 118 -0.67 1.00 -14.35
N GLU A 119 -0.23 2.23 -14.62
CA GLU A 119 1.04 2.49 -15.30
C GLU A 119 2.23 1.89 -14.56
N ILE A 120 2.31 2.09 -13.25
CA ILE A 120 3.38 1.52 -12.43
C ILE A 120 3.32 -0.01 -12.46
N ALA A 121 2.15 -0.59 -12.34
CA ALA A 121 1.99 -2.04 -12.38
C ALA A 121 2.44 -2.64 -13.72
N ASP A 122 2.06 -2.02 -14.83
CA ASP A 122 2.48 -2.45 -16.16
C ASP A 122 4.01 -2.36 -16.34
N GLU A 123 4.63 -1.32 -15.79
CA GLU A 123 6.09 -1.14 -15.84
C GLU A 123 6.87 -2.12 -14.94
N VAL A 124 6.31 -2.52 -13.79
CA VAL A 124 7.00 -3.40 -12.82
C VAL A 124 6.75 -4.88 -13.11
N TRP A 125 5.53 -5.26 -13.42
CA TRP A 125 5.16 -6.68 -13.63
C TRP A 125 4.95 -7.05 -15.09
N GLY A 126 4.87 -6.08 -15.99
CA GLY A 126 4.60 -6.29 -17.42
C GLY A 126 3.15 -6.68 -17.70
N ASP A 127 2.88 -7.00 -18.97
CA ASP A 127 1.59 -7.55 -19.39
C ASP A 127 1.51 -9.03 -18.97
N GLN A 128 0.85 -9.28 -17.85
CA GLN A 128 0.48 -10.63 -17.42
C GLN A 128 -0.97 -10.93 -17.75
#